data_c85f4bb7642fca9891a6945c1f1e1cca
#
_entry.id   c85f4bb7642fca9891a6945c1f1e1cca
#
_cell.length_a   1.000
_cell.length_b   1.000
_cell.length_c   1.000
_cell.angle_alpha   90.00
_cell.angle_beta   90.00
_cell.angle_gamma   90.00
#
_symmetry.space_group_name_H-M   'P 1'
#
loop_
_entity.id
_entity.type
_entity.pdbx_description
1 polymer ?
#
loop_
_entity_poly.entity_id
_entity_poly.type
_entity_poly.pdbx_seq_one_letter_code
_entity_poly.pdbx_strand_id
1 'polypeptide(L)'
;EMLRSLVGSEMCIRDRSAMDDPKVKAILCSRGGYGAVHLVDKIDFTAFREHPKWLLGFSDITALHNLFQKNGYASLHSLMARHLSVEPEEDPCVAYLKDILFGNLPVYTCEKHKLNRQGTAEGILRGGNMAVAYGLRGTPYDIPAEGTILFLEDVSERPHAIERMMYNLKLGGVLEKLSGLIIGQFTEYEEDCSLGKELYPALADLVKEYDYPVCFNFPVGHVTHNLPLINGAKVELTVGKKNVELKFIC
;
A
#
# COMPACT_ATOMS: atom_id res chain seq x y z
N GLU A 1 -16.44 -20.61 16.14
CA GLU A 1 -15.20 -21.41 15.90
C GLU A 1 -14.26 -20.52 15.10
N MET A 2 -13.23 -20.00 15.78
CA MET A 2 -12.20 -19.21 15.08
C MET A 2 -11.53 -20.13 14.07
N LEU A 3 -11.70 -19.81 12.79
CA LEU A 3 -10.83 -20.35 11.75
C LEU A 3 -9.39 -19.94 12.10
N ARG A 4 -8.63 -20.85 12.69
CA ARG A 4 -7.20 -20.66 12.87
C ARG A 4 -6.62 -20.36 11.49
N SER A 5 -5.90 -19.26 11.38
CA SER A 5 -5.17 -18.94 10.16
C SER A 5 -4.32 -20.18 9.84
N LEU A 6 -4.49 -20.72 8.66
CA LEU A 6 -3.68 -21.82 8.14
C LEU A 6 -2.27 -21.25 7.90
N VAL A 7 -1.45 -21.25 8.94
CA VAL A 7 -0.02 -20.92 8.84
C VAL A 7 0.69 -22.26 8.64
N GLY A 8 1.20 -22.52 7.45
CA GLY A 8 1.95 -23.72 7.18
C GLY A 8 1.92 -24.19 5.73
N SER A 9 2.37 -25.41 5.50
CA SER A 9 2.51 -26.04 4.19
C SER A 9 1.23 -26.03 3.33
N GLU A 10 0.05 -26.10 3.95
CA GLU A 10 -1.24 -26.14 3.25
C GLU A 10 -1.61 -24.77 2.63
N MET A 11 -1.27 -23.66 3.27
CA MET A 11 -1.48 -22.32 2.70
C MET A 11 -0.58 -22.13 1.47
N CYS A 12 0.69 -22.53 1.57
CA CYS A 12 1.62 -22.50 0.43
C CYS A 12 1.14 -23.33 -0.76
N ILE A 13 0.51 -24.51 -0.53
CA ILE A 13 0.01 -25.36 -1.62
C ILE A 13 -1.17 -24.72 -2.35
N ARG A 14 -2.13 -24.12 -1.64
CA ARG A 14 -3.29 -23.47 -2.25
C ARG A 14 -2.92 -22.20 -3.01
N ASP A 15 -2.05 -21.38 -2.41
CA ASP A 15 -1.59 -20.14 -3.02
C ASP A 15 -0.77 -20.43 -4.28
N ARG A 16 0.11 -21.43 -4.23
CA ARG A 16 0.87 -21.92 -5.37
C ARG A 16 -0.06 -22.45 -6.47
N SER A 17 -1.08 -23.21 -6.12
CA SER A 17 -2.06 -23.71 -7.09
C SER A 17 -2.76 -22.58 -7.83
N ALA A 18 -3.17 -21.50 -7.13
CA ALA A 18 -3.78 -20.33 -7.76
C ALA A 18 -2.79 -19.52 -8.61
N MET A 19 -1.53 -19.45 -8.18
CA MET A 19 -0.46 -18.79 -8.93
C MET A 19 -0.12 -19.52 -10.24
N ASP A 20 -0.16 -20.85 -10.24
CA ASP A 20 0.26 -21.69 -11.35
C ASP A 20 -0.88 -21.99 -12.35
N ASP A 21 -2.15 -21.90 -11.96
CA ASP A 21 -3.29 -22.20 -12.81
C ASP A 21 -3.46 -21.13 -13.92
N PRO A 22 -3.32 -21.48 -15.22
CA PRO A 22 -3.45 -20.54 -16.34
C PRO A 22 -4.86 -19.97 -16.52
N LYS A 23 -5.87 -20.59 -15.92
CA LYS A 23 -7.27 -20.13 -15.97
C LYS A 23 -7.55 -19.01 -14.98
N VAL A 24 -6.77 -18.93 -13.89
CA VAL A 24 -6.90 -17.87 -12.90
C VAL A 24 -6.35 -16.57 -13.50
N LYS A 25 -7.14 -15.49 -13.42
CA LYS A 25 -6.76 -14.14 -13.89
C LYS A 25 -6.52 -13.16 -12.76
N ALA A 26 -7.09 -13.42 -11.59
CA ALA A 26 -6.93 -12.61 -10.41
C ALA A 26 -6.99 -13.48 -9.15
N ILE A 27 -6.18 -13.15 -8.15
CA ILE A 27 -6.15 -13.75 -6.82
C ILE A 27 -6.65 -12.70 -5.84
N LEU A 28 -7.87 -12.87 -5.37
CA LEU A 28 -8.47 -12.00 -4.36
C LEU A 28 -8.23 -12.60 -2.98
N CYS A 29 -7.45 -11.89 -2.16
CA CYS A 29 -7.21 -12.30 -0.78
C CYS A 29 -8.51 -12.25 0.04
N SER A 30 -8.73 -13.24 0.89
CA SER A 30 -9.96 -13.29 1.69
C SER A 30 -9.99 -12.22 2.78
N ARG A 31 -8.85 -12.00 3.44
CA ARG A 31 -8.63 -10.98 4.48
C ARG A 31 -7.14 -10.79 4.72
N GLY A 32 -6.77 -9.70 5.41
CA GLY A 32 -5.45 -9.53 6.03
C GLY A 32 -5.29 -10.38 7.29
N GLY A 33 -4.41 -9.99 8.15
CA GLY A 33 -4.10 -10.67 9.42
C GLY A 33 -2.60 -10.71 9.65
N TYR A 34 -2.04 -11.92 9.74
CA TYR A 34 -0.61 -12.14 9.87
C TYR A 34 -0.21 -13.45 9.17
N GLY A 35 0.96 -13.45 8.55
CA GLY A 35 1.57 -14.65 7.97
C GLY A 35 1.99 -14.54 6.51
N ALA A 36 1.60 -13.51 5.78
CA ALA A 36 2.04 -13.32 4.39
C ALA A 36 3.57 -13.26 4.27
N VAL A 37 4.25 -12.75 5.30
CA VAL A 37 5.72 -12.72 5.37
C VAL A 37 6.36 -14.11 5.28
N HIS A 38 5.67 -15.17 5.73
CA HIS A 38 6.18 -16.54 5.64
C HIS A 38 6.16 -17.13 4.22
N LEU A 39 5.57 -16.41 3.27
CA LEU A 39 5.41 -16.84 1.88
C LEU A 39 6.42 -16.17 0.94
N VAL A 40 7.01 -15.04 1.33
CA VAL A 40 7.80 -14.21 0.41
C VAL A 40 9.05 -14.91 -0.14
N ASP A 41 9.61 -15.87 0.59
CA ASP A 41 10.76 -16.68 0.18
C ASP A 41 10.38 -18.06 -0.40
N LYS A 42 9.08 -18.39 -0.46
CA LYS A 42 8.58 -19.72 -0.86
C LYS A 42 7.79 -19.71 -2.16
N ILE A 43 7.25 -18.55 -2.56
CA ILE A 43 6.47 -18.43 -3.79
C ILE A 43 7.43 -18.42 -4.99
N ASP A 44 7.21 -19.34 -5.91
CA ASP A 44 7.90 -19.44 -7.19
C ASP A 44 7.09 -18.74 -8.28
N PHE A 45 7.73 -17.92 -9.09
CA PHE A 45 7.13 -17.18 -10.18
C PHE A 45 7.32 -17.84 -11.56
N THR A 46 7.88 -19.05 -11.62
CA THR A 46 8.21 -19.73 -12.90
C THR A 46 6.97 -19.90 -13.77
N ALA A 47 5.92 -20.52 -13.25
CA ALA A 47 4.66 -20.68 -13.99
C ALA A 47 3.88 -19.37 -14.11
N PHE A 48 3.98 -18.49 -13.11
CA PHE A 48 3.32 -17.19 -13.11
C PHE A 48 3.74 -16.30 -14.29
N ARG A 49 5.01 -16.38 -14.72
CA ARG A 49 5.55 -15.59 -15.85
C ARG A 49 4.83 -15.86 -17.16
N GLU A 50 4.39 -17.09 -17.38
CA GLU A 50 3.65 -17.48 -18.59
C GLU A 50 2.21 -16.94 -18.57
N HIS A 51 1.62 -16.79 -17.40
CA HIS A 51 0.23 -16.37 -17.20
C HIS A 51 0.10 -15.39 -16.03
N PRO A 52 0.60 -14.16 -16.18
CA PRO A 52 0.51 -13.14 -15.12
C PRO A 52 -0.94 -12.86 -14.74
N LYS A 53 -1.16 -12.60 -13.45
CA LYS A 53 -2.48 -12.35 -12.88
C LYS A 53 -2.43 -11.28 -11.82
N TRP A 54 -3.56 -10.66 -11.54
CA TRP A 54 -3.67 -9.70 -10.46
C TRP A 54 -3.60 -10.37 -9.09
N LEU A 55 -2.85 -9.78 -8.16
CA LEU A 55 -2.96 -10.03 -6.72
C LEU A 55 -3.69 -8.84 -6.10
N LEU A 56 -4.80 -9.11 -5.38
CA LEU A 56 -5.65 -8.11 -4.76
C LEU A 56 -5.68 -8.30 -3.25
N GLY A 57 -5.44 -7.23 -2.52
CA GLY A 57 -5.52 -7.20 -1.07
C GLY A 57 -4.77 -6.02 -0.47
N PHE A 58 -4.79 -5.88 0.85
CA PHE A 58 -4.05 -4.85 1.59
C PHE A 58 -3.68 -5.36 2.98
N SER A 59 -3.18 -4.49 3.88
CA SER A 59 -2.76 -4.91 5.22
C SER A 59 -1.56 -5.85 5.15
N ASP A 60 -1.62 -7.05 5.76
CA ASP A 60 -0.58 -8.08 5.72
C ASP A 60 -0.15 -8.47 4.30
N ILE A 61 -1.06 -8.31 3.31
CA ILE A 61 -0.76 -8.58 1.89
C ILE A 61 0.30 -7.64 1.33
N THR A 62 0.64 -6.56 2.01
CA THR A 62 1.77 -5.68 1.67
C THR A 62 3.07 -6.47 1.50
N ALA A 63 3.29 -7.54 2.27
CA ALA A 63 4.46 -8.41 2.10
C ALA A 63 4.48 -9.08 0.71
N LEU A 64 3.33 -9.50 0.21
CA LEU A 64 3.21 -10.09 -1.13
C LEU A 64 3.28 -9.02 -2.23
N HIS A 65 2.77 -7.81 -1.99
CA HIS A 65 2.96 -6.70 -2.93
C HIS A 65 4.45 -6.41 -3.16
N ASN A 66 5.25 -6.40 -2.10
CA ASN A 66 6.70 -6.22 -2.20
C ASN A 66 7.37 -7.38 -2.95
N LEU A 67 6.93 -8.62 -2.73
CA LEU A 67 7.39 -9.78 -3.48
C LEU A 67 7.07 -9.66 -4.98
N PHE A 68 5.85 -9.23 -5.34
CA PHE A 68 5.45 -9.02 -6.73
C PHE A 68 6.31 -7.95 -7.40
N GLN A 69 6.52 -6.82 -6.73
CA GLN A 69 7.38 -5.74 -7.24
C GLN A 69 8.83 -6.18 -7.43
N LYS A 70 9.38 -6.96 -6.51
CA LYS A 70 10.71 -7.56 -6.67
C LYS A 70 10.83 -8.40 -7.94
N ASN A 71 9.74 -9.07 -8.33
CA ASN A 71 9.68 -9.89 -9.55
C ASN A 71 9.26 -9.10 -10.80
N GLY A 72 9.06 -7.78 -10.70
CA GLY A 72 8.69 -6.91 -11.81
C GLY A 72 7.20 -6.90 -12.17
N TYR A 73 6.34 -7.35 -11.26
CA TYR A 73 4.90 -7.38 -11.46
C TYR A 73 4.18 -6.33 -10.63
N ALA A 74 3.16 -5.73 -11.24
CA ALA A 74 2.20 -4.89 -10.53
C ALA A 74 1.23 -5.76 -9.71
N SER A 75 0.68 -5.16 -8.67
CA SER A 75 -0.34 -5.78 -7.81
C SER A 75 -1.29 -4.70 -7.29
N LEU A 76 -2.40 -5.09 -6.70
CA LEU A 76 -3.47 -4.16 -6.38
C LEU A 76 -3.73 -4.10 -4.87
N HIS A 77 -3.26 -3.02 -4.24
CA HIS A 77 -3.67 -2.66 -2.88
C HIS A 77 -5.14 -2.25 -2.94
N SER A 78 -6.03 -3.09 -2.45
CA SER A 78 -7.47 -2.91 -2.64
C SER A 78 -8.29 -3.69 -1.63
N LEU A 79 -9.59 -3.47 -1.65
CA LEU A 79 -10.56 -4.25 -0.90
C LEU A 79 -10.32 -5.76 -1.08
N MET A 80 -10.57 -6.53 -0.02
CA MET A 80 -10.48 -7.99 0.02
C MET A 80 -11.89 -8.61 0.05
N ALA A 81 -12.01 -9.93 -0.13
CA ALA A 81 -13.29 -10.61 -0.19
C ALA A 81 -14.19 -10.33 1.03
N ARG A 82 -13.61 -10.24 2.24
CA ARG A 82 -14.34 -9.86 3.44
C ARG A 82 -14.99 -8.48 3.31
N HIS A 83 -14.29 -7.49 2.76
CA HIS A 83 -14.82 -6.14 2.59
C HIS A 83 -15.94 -6.11 1.55
N LEU A 84 -15.74 -6.78 0.41
CA LEU A 84 -16.75 -6.88 -0.64
C LEU A 84 -18.04 -7.58 -0.18
N SER A 85 -18.00 -8.33 0.92
CA SER A 85 -19.19 -8.98 1.48
C SER A 85 -19.99 -8.11 2.45
N VAL A 86 -19.43 -6.97 2.89
CA VAL A 86 -20.06 -6.09 3.90
C VAL A 86 -20.20 -4.66 3.43
N GLU A 87 -19.40 -4.22 2.46
CA GLU A 87 -19.51 -2.87 1.90
C GLU A 87 -20.69 -2.79 0.92
N PRO A 88 -21.39 -1.65 0.84
CA PRO A 88 -22.45 -1.44 -0.15
C PRO A 88 -21.93 -1.59 -1.59
N GLU A 89 -22.75 -2.13 -2.48
CA GLU A 89 -22.40 -2.24 -3.91
C GLU A 89 -22.13 -0.87 -4.55
N GLU A 90 -22.73 0.18 -4.01
CA GLU A 90 -22.57 1.57 -4.45
C GLU A 90 -21.28 2.23 -3.93
N ASP A 91 -20.47 1.54 -3.11
CA ASP A 91 -19.21 2.11 -2.65
C ASP A 91 -18.30 2.42 -3.85
N PRO A 92 -17.85 3.68 -3.99
CA PRO A 92 -17.00 4.09 -5.12
C PRO A 92 -15.72 3.24 -5.28
N CYS A 93 -15.20 2.70 -4.17
CA CYS A 93 -13.99 1.86 -4.20
C CYS A 93 -14.24 0.52 -4.90
N VAL A 94 -15.45 -0.03 -4.79
CA VAL A 94 -15.85 -1.23 -5.54
C VAL A 94 -15.93 -0.93 -7.03
N ALA A 95 -16.49 0.22 -7.41
CA ALA A 95 -16.55 0.66 -8.80
C ALA A 95 -15.14 0.88 -9.38
N TYR A 96 -14.26 1.60 -8.67
CA TYR A 96 -12.88 1.78 -9.09
C TYR A 96 -12.10 0.48 -9.21
N LEU A 97 -12.30 -0.46 -8.28
CA LEU A 97 -11.69 -1.78 -8.36
C LEU A 97 -12.12 -2.52 -9.64
N LYS A 98 -13.41 -2.49 -9.95
CA LYS A 98 -13.95 -3.06 -11.19
C LYS A 98 -13.35 -2.39 -12.41
N ASP A 99 -13.32 -1.05 -12.44
CA ASP A 99 -12.77 -0.29 -13.57
C ASP A 99 -11.32 -0.69 -13.85
N ILE A 100 -10.47 -0.76 -12.82
CA ILE A 100 -9.05 -1.16 -12.96
C ILE A 100 -8.96 -2.58 -13.54
N LEU A 101 -9.75 -3.52 -13.05
CA LEU A 101 -9.73 -4.91 -13.54
C LEU A 101 -10.17 -5.03 -14.99
N PHE A 102 -10.96 -4.09 -15.49
CA PHE A 102 -11.37 -4.00 -16.91
C PHE A 102 -10.46 -3.08 -17.74
N GLY A 103 -9.36 -2.57 -17.17
CA GLY A 103 -8.37 -1.77 -17.88
C GLY A 103 -8.66 -0.27 -17.92
N ASN A 104 -9.65 0.20 -17.18
CA ASN A 104 -9.98 1.62 -17.05
C ASN A 104 -9.24 2.20 -15.84
N LEU A 105 -8.20 2.99 -16.09
CA LEU A 105 -7.40 3.58 -15.02
C LEU A 105 -8.08 4.84 -14.46
N PRO A 106 -8.43 4.89 -13.18
CA PRO A 106 -9.06 6.05 -12.58
C PRO A 106 -8.08 7.21 -12.38
N VAL A 107 -8.62 8.42 -12.29
CA VAL A 107 -7.95 9.58 -11.72
C VAL A 107 -8.59 9.85 -10.37
N TYR A 108 -7.81 9.75 -9.31
CA TYR A 108 -8.30 10.03 -7.96
C TYR A 108 -8.14 11.50 -7.63
N THR A 109 -9.18 12.09 -7.08
CA THR A 109 -9.15 13.45 -6.55
C THR A 109 -9.61 13.41 -5.10
N CYS A 110 -8.84 13.99 -4.20
CA CYS A 110 -9.23 14.13 -2.80
C CYS A 110 -9.01 15.56 -2.30
N GLU A 111 -9.64 15.89 -1.18
CA GLU A 111 -9.50 17.19 -0.55
C GLU A 111 -8.08 17.41 -0.05
N LYS A 112 -7.65 18.69 -0.03
CA LYS A 112 -6.36 19.04 0.54
C LYS A 112 -6.38 18.88 2.07
N HIS A 113 -5.27 18.46 2.63
CA HIS A 113 -5.01 18.54 4.06
C HIS A 113 -4.12 19.74 4.38
N LYS A 114 -4.24 20.30 5.60
CA LYS A 114 -3.48 21.50 6.05
C LYS A 114 -1.96 21.31 6.05
N LEU A 115 -1.51 20.06 6.18
CA LEU A 115 -0.08 19.68 6.21
C LEU A 115 0.48 19.32 4.84
N ASN A 116 -0.33 19.36 3.78
CA ASN A 116 0.15 19.04 2.44
C ASN A 116 1.27 19.98 1.98
N ARG A 117 2.29 19.41 1.35
CA ARG A 117 3.29 20.18 0.62
C ARG A 117 2.98 20.11 -0.88
N GLN A 118 2.73 21.28 -1.47
CA GLN A 118 2.38 21.43 -2.89
C GLN A 118 3.54 21.00 -3.79
N GLY A 119 3.18 20.49 -4.96
CA GLY A 119 4.11 20.10 -6.01
C GLY A 119 3.48 19.07 -6.93
N THR A 120 4.17 18.78 -8.01
CA THR A 120 3.84 17.69 -8.94
C THR A 120 5.07 16.83 -9.17
N ALA A 121 4.89 15.52 -9.13
CA ALA A 121 5.95 14.58 -9.42
C ALA A 121 5.41 13.32 -10.08
N GLU A 122 6.23 12.74 -10.95
CA GLU A 122 6.02 11.40 -11.49
C GLU A 122 6.90 10.38 -10.77
N GLY A 123 6.41 9.17 -10.64
CA GLY A 123 7.18 8.07 -10.03
C GLY A 123 6.44 6.75 -10.09
N ILE A 124 7.08 5.72 -9.58
CA ILE A 124 6.43 4.42 -9.43
C ILE A 124 5.72 4.38 -8.08
N LEU A 125 4.43 4.13 -8.09
CA LEU A 125 3.63 4.01 -6.85
C LEU A 125 4.00 2.73 -6.12
N ARG A 126 4.44 2.85 -4.88
CA ARG A 126 4.80 1.73 -4.01
C ARG A 126 4.40 2.02 -2.58
N GLY A 127 4.05 0.98 -1.84
CA GLY A 127 3.73 1.14 -0.42
C GLY A 127 2.69 0.13 0.06
N GLY A 128 2.00 0.50 1.13
CA GLY A 128 0.97 -0.28 1.81
C GLY A 128 1.01 -0.08 3.32
N ASN A 129 0.73 -1.14 4.06
CA ASN A 129 0.80 -1.12 5.51
C ASN A 129 2.23 -0.88 5.99
N MET A 130 2.40 0.14 6.83
CA MET A 130 3.71 0.63 7.23
C MET A 130 4.48 -0.37 8.10
N ALA A 131 3.82 -0.99 9.08
CA ALA A 131 4.45 -1.96 9.97
C ALA A 131 4.90 -3.21 9.20
N VAL A 132 4.11 -3.67 8.23
CA VAL A 132 4.47 -4.80 7.36
C VAL A 132 5.65 -4.44 6.46
N ALA A 133 5.62 -3.28 5.82
CA ALA A 133 6.74 -2.79 4.99
C ALA A 133 8.01 -2.60 5.82
N TYR A 134 7.88 -2.06 7.05
CA TYR A 134 8.99 -1.94 8.00
C TYR A 134 9.62 -3.29 8.34
N GLY A 135 8.82 -4.34 8.52
CA GLY A 135 9.31 -5.70 8.78
C GLY A 135 10.16 -6.29 7.65
N LEU A 136 10.09 -5.73 6.44
CA LEU A 136 10.88 -6.15 5.27
C LEU A 136 12.09 -5.26 4.98
N ARG A 137 12.30 -4.22 5.79
CA ARG A 137 13.43 -3.29 5.62
C ARG A 137 14.78 -4.01 5.66
N GLY A 138 15.64 -3.67 4.71
CA GLY A 138 16.99 -4.26 4.60
C GLY A 138 17.01 -5.70 4.08
N THR A 139 15.86 -6.25 3.68
CA THR A 139 15.76 -7.57 3.01
C THR A 139 15.69 -7.41 1.49
N PRO A 140 15.83 -8.50 0.71
CA PRO A 140 15.61 -8.45 -0.74
C PRO A 140 14.18 -8.05 -1.16
N TYR A 141 13.25 -7.94 -0.23
CA TYR A 141 11.84 -7.57 -0.43
C TYR A 141 11.53 -6.15 0.02
N ASP A 142 12.56 -5.36 0.32
CA ASP A 142 12.41 -3.95 0.67
C ASP A 142 11.88 -3.12 -0.50
N ILE A 143 11.20 -2.02 -0.19
CA ILE A 143 10.66 -1.10 -1.20
C ILE A 143 11.83 -0.32 -1.82
N PRO A 144 12.01 -0.36 -3.16
CA PRO A 144 12.96 0.50 -3.83
C PRO A 144 12.61 1.98 -3.64
N ALA A 145 13.55 2.77 -3.13
CA ALA A 145 13.30 4.19 -2.82
C ALA A 145 13.39 5.10 -4.03
N GLU A 146 14.36 4.87 -4.91
CA GLU A 146 14.65 5.74 -6.06
C GLU A 146 13.46 5.85 -7.00
N GLY A 147 13.02 7.10 -7.27
CA GLY A 147 11.92 7.37 -8.18
C GLY A 147 10.55 6.88 -7.70
N THR A 148 10.41 6.58 -6.40
CA THR A 148 9.17 6.07 -5.82
C THR A 148 8.27 7.21 -5.32
N ILE A 149 6.99 7.12 -5.64
CA ILE A 149 5.92 7.78 -4.89
C ILE A 149 5.45 6.77 -3.85
N LEU A 150 5.88 7.00 -2.59
CA LEU A 150 5.62 6.07 -1.48
C LEU A 150 4.28 6.39 -0.84
N PHE A 151 3.40 5.38 -0.69
CA PHE A 151 2.20 5.52 0.14
C PHE A 151 2.28 4.63 1.37
N LEU A 152 1.86 5.15 2.51
CA LEU A 152 1.90 4.47 3.80
C LEU A 152 0.57 4.66 4.54
N GLU A 153 0.06 3.58 5.10
CA GLU A 153 -1.10 3.55 5.98
C GLU A 153 -0.84 2.56 7.11
N ASP A 154 -1.56 2.65 8.22
CA ASP A 154 -1.51 1.62 9.26
C ASP A 154 -2.77 1.62 10.14
N VAL A 155 -2.90 0.58 10.95
CA VAL A 155 -4.01 0.40 11.89
C VAL A 155 -3.50 -0.08 13.24
N SER A 156 -4.04 0.47 14.33
CA SER A 156 -3.78 0.08 15.73
C SER A 156 -2.30 0.24 16.17
N GLU A 157 -1.49 0.99 15.42
CA GLU A 157 -0.12 1.29 15.81
C GLU A 157 -0.06 2.55 16.71
N ARG A 158 0.81 2.54 17.70
CA ARG A 158 1.01 3.69 18.58
C ARG A 158 1.77 4.81 17.86
N PRO A 159 1.47 6.11 18.14
CA PRO A 159 2.14 7.24 17.49
C PRO A 159 3.67 7.15 17.49
N HIS A 160 4.29 6.79 18.62
CA HIS A 160 5.74 6.66 18.70
C HIS A 160 6.30 5.45 17.91
N ALA A 161 5.49 4.40 17.66
CA ALA A 161 5.90 3.29 16.81
C ALA A 161 5.89 3.73 15.35
N ILE A 162 4.85 4.45 14.92
CA ILE A 162 4.77 5.03 13.57
C ILE A 162 5.93 6.01 13.33
N GLU A 163 6.19 6.91 14.27
CA GLU A 163 7.33 7.84 14.18
C GLU A 163 8.66 7.10 14.06
N ARG A 164 8.87 6.05 14.86
CA ARG A 164 10.10 5.23 14.81
C ARG A 164 10.29 4.58 13.45
N MET A 165 9.22 4.07 12.83
CA MET A 165 9.26 3.50 11.48
C MET A 165 9.59 4.58 10.44
N MET A 166 9.04 5.80 10.57
CA MET A 166 9.43 6.93 9.70
C MET A 166 10.90 7.33 9.90
N TYR A 167 11.40 7.33 11.13
CA TYR A 167 12.83 7.56 11.38
C TYR A 167 13.70 6.47 10.74
N ASN A 168 13.28 5.22 10.74
CA ASN A 168 14.01 4.17 10.04
C ASN A 168 14.10 4.46 8.53
N LEU A 169 13.00 4.90 7.91
CA LEU A 169 13.02 5.30 6.49
C LEU A 169 13.94 6.51 6.26
N LYS A 170 13.93 7.49 7.17
CA LYS A 170 14.79 8.67 7.10
C LYS A 170 16.26 8.29 7.23
N LEU A 171 16.63 7.63 8.32
CA LEU A 171 18.03 7.26 8.60
C LEU A 171 18.57 6.23 7.60
N GLY A 172 17.69 5.42 7.01
CA GLY A 172 18.04 4.49 5.95
C GLY A 172 18.15 5.12 4.56
N GLY A 173 18.01 6.46 4.44
CA GLY A 173 18.15 7.19 3.17
C GLY A 173 17.01 6.93 2.18
N VAL A 174 15.86 6.43 2.64
CA VAL A 174 14.70 6.19 1.77
C VAL A 174 14.01 7.50 1.44
N LEU A 175 13.72 8.32 2.47
CA LEU A 175 12.93 9.53 2.30
C LEU A 175 13.58 10.55 1.36
N GLU A 176 14.91 10.63 1.31
CA GLU A 176 15.63 11.55 0.42
C GLU A 176 15.56 11.18 -1.07
N LYS A 177 15.24 9.90 -1.39
CA LYS A 177 15.22 9.35 -2.76
C LYS A 177 13.83 9.29 -3.36
N LEU A 178 12.81 9.62 -2.59
CA LEU A 178 11.43 9.59 -3.05
C LEU A 178 11.17 10.69 -4.10
N SER A 179 10.29 10.39 -5.05
CA SER A 179 9.68 11.41 -5.92
C SER A 179 8.46 12.07 -5.27
N GLY A 180 7.80 11.40 -4.32
CA GLY A 180 6.64 11.91 -3.62
C GLY A 180 6.25 11.02 -2.43
N LEU A 181 5.46 11.56 -1.52
CA LEU A 181 4.98 10.84 -0.35
C LEU A 181 3.48 11.03 -0.16
N ILE A 182 2.79 9.92 0.01
CA ILE A 182 1.37 9.86 0.34
C ILE A 182 1.24 9.24 1.73
N ILE A 183 0.87 10.04 2.70
CA ILE A 183 0.44 9.61 4.02
C ILE A 183 -1.06 9.30 3.91
N GLY A 184 -1.39 8.03 3.94
CA GLY A 184 -2.76 7.53 3.97
C GLY A 184 -3.42 7.75 5.32
N GLN A 185 -4.36 6.91 5.66
CA GLN A 185 -5.05 7.03 6.92
C GLN A 185 -4.47 6.04 7.94
N PHE A 186 -4.00 6.60 9.06
CA PHE A 186 -3.66 5.85 10.26
C PHE A 186 -4.90 5.80 11.13
N THR A 187 -5.32 4.61 11.53
CA THR A 187 -6.60 4.40 12.23
C THR A 187 -6.43 3.58 13.50
N GLU A 188 -7.46 3.57 14.35
CA GLU A 188 -7.50 2.81 15.61
C GLU A 188 -6.29 3.07 16.52
N TYR A 189 -5.84 4.31 16.60
CA TYR A 189 -4.83 4.76 17.56
C TYR A 189 -5.37 5.93 18.40
N GLU A 190 -4.77 6.11 19.55
CA GLU A 190 -5.02 7.28 20.41
C GLU A 190 -3.80 8.19 20.39
N GLU A 191 -4.04 9.50 20.22
CA GLU A 191 -2.96 10.48 20.38
C GLU A 191 -2.44 10.43 21.81
N ASP A 192 -1.15 10.40 21.93
CA ASP A 192 -0.47 10.42 23.22
C ASP A 192 0.56 11.57 23.28
N CYS A 193 1.06 11.88 24.46
CA CYS A 193 2.04 12.94 24.62
C CYS A 193 3.47 12.51 24.30
N SER A 194 3.70 11.30 23.81
CA SER A 194 5.04 10.75 23.56
C SER A 194 5.83 11.52 22.51
N LEU A 195 5.12 12.11 21.53
CA LEU A 195 5.71 12.90 20.44
C LEU A 195 5.79 14.41 20.77
N GLY A 196 5.18 14.87 21.86
CA GLY A 196 5.02 16.29 22.18
C GLY A 196 4.09 17.07 21.24
N LYS A 197 3.45 16.37 20.29
CA LYS A 197 2.48 16.88 19.32
C LYS A 197 1.68 15.70 18.73
N GLU A 198 0.62 16.02 17.99
CA GLU A 198 -0.17 15.02 17.24
C GLU A 198 0.67 14.30 16.19
N LEU A 199 0.28 13.09 15.83
CA LEU A 199 0.99 12.21 14.90
C LEU A 199 1.26 12.87 13.55
N TYR A 200 0.24 13.37 12.85
CA TYR A 200 0.42 13.94 11.50
C TYR A 200 1.35 15.17 11.48
N PRO A 201 1.26 16.13 12.40
CA PRO A 201 2.27 17.17 12.56
C PRO A 201 3.69 16.65 12.80
N ALA A 202 3.86 15.56 13.58
CA ALA A 202 5.16 14.96 13.81
C ALA A 202 5.73 14.35 12.50
N LEU A 203 4.91 13.64 11.74
CA LEU A 203 5.30 13.10 10.43
C LEU A 203 5.65 14.22 9.43
N ALA A 204 4.88 15.32 9.43
CA ALA A 204 5.17 16.47 8.57
C ALA A 204 6.53 17.11 8.88
N ASP A 205 6.90 17.21 10.16
CA ASP A 205 8.20 17.71 10.57
C ASP A 205 9.36 16.81 10.13
N LEU A 206 9.15 15.50 10.12
CA LEU A 206 10.18 14.54 9.68
C LEU A 206 10.54 14.67 8.20
N VAL A 207 9.58 15.13 7.38
CA VAL A 207 9.74 15.24 5.92
C VAL A 207 9.91 16.67 5.43
N LYS A 208 10.00 17.65 6.33
CA LYS A 208 10.03 19.09 5.97
C LYS A 208 11.28 19.52 5.18
N GLU A 209 12.37 18.80 5.30
CA GLU A 209 13.65 19.09 4.65
C GLU A 209 13.71 18.67 3.18
N TYR A 210 12.76 17.85 2.72
CA TYR A 210 12.69 17.36 1.34
C TYR A 210 11.79 18.26 0.49
N ASP A 211 11.99 18.27 -0.84
CA ASP A 211 11.30 19.18 -1.76
C ASP A 211 10.14 18.53 -2.55
N TYR A 212 10.01 17.20 -2.51
CA TYR A 212 8.96 16.48 -3.23
C TYR A 212 7.54 16.76 -2.67
N PRO A 213 6.46 16.59 -3.47
CA PRO A 213 5.09 16.75 -3.00
C PRO A 213 4.75 15.74 -1.89
N VAL A 214 4.03 16.20 -0.87
CA VAL A 214 3.54 15.35 0.22
C VAL A 214 2.04 15.54 0.38
N CYS A 215 1.30 14.44 0.28
CA CYS A 215 -0.13 14.38 0.55
C CYS A 215 -0.37 13.73 1.91
N PHE A 216 -1.19 14.34 2.75
CA PHE A 216 -1.67 13.78 4.01
C PHE A 216 -3.13 13.41 3.92
N ASN A 217 -3.52 12.37 4.67
CA ASN A 217 -4.89 11.88 4.79
C ASN A 217 -5.50 11.45 3.45
N PHE A 218 -4.68 10.90 2.54
CA PHE A 218 -5.19 10.31 1.31
C PHE A 218 -6.12 9.11 1.66
N PRO A 219 -7.25 8.92 0.96
CA PRO A 219 -8.22 7.88 1.31
C PRO A 219 -7.71 6.48 0.91
N VAL A 220 -6.71 5.99 1.63
CA VAL A 220 -6.12 4.65 1.53
C VAL A 220 -5.79 4.14 2.93
N GLY A 221 -6.09 2.88 3.22
CA GLY A 221 -5.80 2.22 4.49
C GLY A 221 -6.98 1.41 5.04
N HIS A 222 -7.02 1.24 6.37
CA HIS A 222 -8.08 0.52 7.06
C HIS A 222 -9.30 1.41 7.32
N VAL A 223 -9.92 1.84 6.23
CA VAL A 223 -11.07 2.76 6.20
C VAL A 223 -12.12 2.24 5.23
N THR A 224 -13.37 2.67 5.38
CA THR A 224 -14.47 2.29 4.50
C THR A 224 -14.18 2.63 3.04
N HIS A 225 -13.74 3.87 2.78
CA HIS A 225 -13.35 4.31 1.43
C HIS A 225 -11.85 4.10 1.20
N ASN A 226 -11.44 2.85 1.01
CA ASN A 226 -10.07 2.48 0.71
C ASN A 226 -9.87 2.41 -0.81
N LEU A 227 -9.35 3.50 -1.40
CA LEU A 227 -9.13 3.59 -2.84
C LEU A 227 -8.15 2.51 -3.33
N PRO A 228 -8.49 1.75 -4.37
CA PRO A 228 -7.58 0.75 -4.91
C PRO A 228 -6.37 1.40 -5.59
N LEU A 229 -5.17 1.02 -5.18
CA LEU A 229 -3.90 1.54 -5.70
C LEU A 229 -3.09 0.45 -6.38
N ILE A 230 -2.65 0.70 -7.62
CA ILE A 230 -1.82 -0.24 -8.36
C ILE A 230 -0.36 -0.07 -7.93
N ASN A 231 0.10 -0.95 -7.05
CA ASN A 231 1.50 -1.07 -6.66
C ASN A 231 2.35 -1.46 -7.87
N GLY A 232 3.40 -0.69 -8.15
CA GLY A 232 4.28 -0.91 -9.29
C GLY A 232 3.89 -0.12 -10.55
N ALA A 233 2.74 0.57 -10.57
CA ALA A 233 2.35 1.42 -11.68
C ALA A 233 3.06 2.78 -11.66
N LYS A 234 3.31 3.34 -12.84
CA LYS A 234 3.76 4.74 -12.97
C LYS A 234 2.58 5.67 -12.70
N VAL A 235 2.78 6.69 -11.89
CA VAL A 235 1.76 7.68 -11.55
C VAL A 235 2.32 9.09 -11.57
N GLU A 236 1.42 10.07 -11.73
CA GLU A 236 1.64 11.48 -11.45
C GLU A 236 0.85 11.84 -10.19
N LEU A 237 1.55 12.40 -9.20
CA LEU A 237 0.96 12.97 -7.99
C LEU A 237 1.02 14.48 -8.09
N THR A 238 -0.13 15.14 -8.11
CA THR A 238 -0.26 16.60 -8.05
C THR A 238 -0.91 17.02 -6.74
N VAL A 239 -0.15 17.65 -5.87
CA VAL A 239 -0.63 18.26 -4.62
C VAL A 239 -0.87 19.74 -4.87
N GLY A 240 -2.11 20.09 -5.16
CA GLY A 240 -2.54 21.44 -5.52
C GLY A 240 -2.95 22.32 -4.35
N LYS A 241 -3.35 23.56 -4.66
CA LYS A 241 -3.87 24.52 -3.66
C LYS A 241 -5.25 24.15 -3.12
N LYS A 242 -6.07 23.44 -3.89
CA LYS A 242 -7.47 23.12 -3.57
C LYS A 242 -7.67 21.62 -3.32
N ASN A 243 -7.03 20.78 -4.10
CA ASN A 243 -7.19 19.33 -4.11
C ASN A 243 -5.85 18.63 -4.34
N VAL A 244 -5.84 17.34 -4.14
CA VAL A 244 -4.78 16.44 -4.55
C VAL A 244 -5.30 15.55 -5.67
N GLU A 245 -4.48 15.30 -6.68
CA GLU A 245 -4.79 14.40 -7.77
C GLU A 245 -3.72 13.32 -7.87
N LEU A 246 -4.15 12.06 -8.00
CA LEU A 246 -3.29 10.93 -8.32
C LEU A 246 -3.78 10.29 -9.61
N LYS A 247 -2.93 10.29 -10.64
CA LYS A 247 -3.24 9.79 -11.97
C LYS A 247 -2.28 8.68 -12.37
N PHE A 248 -2.81 7.55 -12.82
CA PHE A 248 -2.00 6.49 -13.45
C PHE A 248 -1.58 6.92 -14.86
N ILE A 249 -0.31 6.68 -15.18
CA ILE A 249 0.28 7.04 -16.49
C ILE A 249 0.65 5.74 -17.21
N CYS A 250 0.20 5.61 -18.47
CA CYS A 250 0.53 4.49 -19.35
C CYS A 250 1.93 4.67 -19.96
#